data_f00310292383223154c9eb327db8227d
#
_entry.id   f00310292383223154c9eb327db8227d
#
_cell.length_a   1.000
_cell.length_b   1.000
_cell.length_c   1.000
_cell.angle_alpha   90.00
_cell.angle_beta   90.00
_cell.angle_gamma   90.00
#
_symmetry.space_group_name_H-M   'P 1'
#
loop_
_entity.id
_entity.type
_entity.pdbx_description
1 polymer ?
#
loop_
_entity_poly.entity_id
_entity_poly.type
_entity_poly.pdbx_seq_one_letter_code
_entity_poly.pdbx_strand_id
1 'polypeptide(L)'
;MNPLRLAALLWIPFCVTAAVSPLESKLQHELLAPCCYRETLDHHMSQEAYTMRAEIHNLVLAGKTEREIIDLYKARYGMRILGEPEGAAWWIGTGTPFLALVLGTGALILLIRKWRRPASAGPA
;
A
#
# COMPACT_ATOMS: atom_id res chain seq x y z
N MET A 1 8.71 -36.42 46.70
CA MET A 1 8.83 -35.55 45.47
C MET A 1 10.28 -35.08 45.43
N ASN A 2 11.05 -35.58 44.43
CA ASN A 2 12.48 -35.34 44.35
C ASN A 2 12.76 -33.88 43.88
N PRO A 3 13.56 -33.10 44.65
CA PRO A 3 13.89 -31.72 44.28
C PRO A 3 14.66 -31.60 42.95
N LEU A 4 15.29 -32.69 42.49
CA LEU A 4 15.98 -32.73 41.20
C LEU A 4 15.05 -32.67 39.97
N ARG A 5 13.76 -32.99 40.13
CA ARG A 5 12.80 -32.90 39.03
C ARG A 5 12.20 -31.51 38.79
N LEU A 6 12.28 -30.64 39.80
CA LEU A 6 11.83 -29.25 39.71
C LEU A 6 12.87 -28.34 39.04
N ALA A 7 14.17 -28.68 39.10
CA ALA A 7 15.21 -27.89 38.44
C ALA A 7 15.28 -28.05 36.92
N ALA A 8 14.72 -29.14 36.38
CA ALA A 8 14.72 -29.39 34.93
C ALA A 8 13.66 -28.59 34.14
N LEU A 9 12.67 -28.01 34.80
CA LEU A 9 11.60 -27.22 34.18
C LEU A 9 11.94 -25.74 33.96
N LEU A 10 13.09 -25.27 34.48
CA LEU A 10 13.51 -23.85 34.37
C LEU A 10 14.42 -23.55 33.18
N TRP A 11 14.75 -24.54 32.36
CA TRP A 11 15.52 -24.36 31.13
C TRP A 11 14.61 -24.42 29.90
N ILE A 12 13.59 -23.59 29.85
CA ILE A 12 12.94 -23.27 28.59
C ILE A 12 13.86 -22.25 27.91
N PRO A 13 14.54 -22.58 26.78
CA PRO A 13 15.24 -21.56 26.02
C PRO A 13 14.15 -20.56 25.55
N PHE A 14 14.21 -19.36 26.09
CA PHE A 14 13.42 -18.22 25.62
C PHE A 14 13.95 -17.92 24.21
N CYS A 15 13.39 -18.62 23.22
CA CYS A 15 13.58 -18.30 21.80
C CYS A 15 12.94 -16.92 21.62
N VAL A 16 13.72 -15.85 21.79
CA VAL A 16 13.37 -14.52 21.32
C VAL A 16 13.38 -14.62 19.79
N THR A 17 12.27 -15.02 19.21
CA THR A 17 12.02 -14.76 17.81
C THR A 17 12.03 -13.25 17.66
N ALA A 18 13.01 -12.70 16.94
CA ALA A 18 13.02 -11.31 16.53
C ALA A 18 11.78 -11.09 15.64
N ALA A 19 10.66 -10.74 16.28
CA ALA A 19 9.44 -10.43 15.59
C ALA A 19 9.68 -9.11 14.84
N VAL A 20 9.54 -9.15 13.53
CA VAL A 20 9.51 -7.95 12.69
C VAL A 20 8.43 -7.02 13.27
N SER A 21 8.79 -5.77 13.51
CA SER A 21 7.83 -4.83 14.11
C SER A 21 6.67 -4.58 13.14
N PRO A 22 5.45 -4.30 13.63
CA PRO A 22 4.31 -4.00 12.76
C PRO A 22 4.58 -2.82 11.82
N LEU A 23 5.35 -1.83 12.28
CA LEU A 23 5.77 -0.69 11.48
C LEU A 23 6.72 -1.09 10.35
N GLU A 24 7.68 -1.95 10.65
CA GLU A 24 8.64 -2.46 9.67
C GLU A 24 7.95 -3.28 8.58
N SER A 25 7.05 -4.19 8.96
CA SER A 25 6.25 -4.97 8.02
C SER A 25 5.40 -4.08 7.11
N LYS A 26 4.77 -3.05 7.69
CA LYS A 26 3.98 -2.09 6.93
C LYS A 26 4.83 -1.34 5.90
N LEU A 27 5.98 -0.79 6.30
CA LEU A 27 6.90 -0.07 5.42
C LEU A 27 7.43 -0.96 4.29
N GLN A 28 7.73 -2.24 4.57
CA GLN A 28 8.19 -3.18 3.55
C GLN A 28 7.10 -3.51 2.53
N HIS A 29 5.83 -3.42 2.92
CA HIS A 29 4.70 -3.62 2.03
C HIS A 29 4.34 -2.37 1.20
N GLU A 30 4.54 -1.18 1.74
CA GLU A 30 4.26 0.10 1.06
C GLU A 30 5.35 0.52 0.08
N LEU A 31 6.61 0.14 0.34
CA LEU A 31 7.74 0.54 -0.47
C LEU A 31 8.05 -0.49 -1.57
N LEU A 32 8.33 0.02 -2.76
CA LEU A 32 8.75 -0.80 -3.91
C LEU A 32 10.26 -1.05 -3.89
N ALA A 33 10.68 -2.19 -4.45
CA ALA A 33 12.08 -2.49 -4.62
C ALA A 33 12.71 -1.55 -5.66
N PRO A 34 13.81 -0.83 -5.33
CA PRO A 34 14.36 0.23 -6.19
C PRO A 34 14.98 -0.27 -7.50
N CYS A 35 15.24 -1.58 -7.61
CA CYS A 35 15.81 -2.18 -8.82
C CYS A 35 14.81 -2.25 -9.99
N CYS A 36 13.51 -2.38 -9.72
CA CYS A 36 12.51 -2.60 -10.78
C CYS A 36 11.21 -1.80 -10.60
N TYR A 37 10.90 -1.32 -9.40
CA TYR A 37 9.67 -0.58 -9.06
C TYR A 37 8.38 -1.32 -9.45
N ARG A 38 8.36 -2.65 -9.38
CA ARG A 38 7.22 -3.50 -9.75
C ARG A 38 6.67 -4.32 -8.61
N GLU A 39 7.55 -4.69 -7.68
CA GLU A 39 7.21 -5.53 -6.54
C GLU A 39 7.52 -4.78 -5.26
N THR A 40 6.74 -5.06 -4.23
CA THR A 40 6.95 -4.52 -2.90
C THR A 40 8.20 -5.13 -2.28
N LEU A 41 8.77 -4.40 -1.34
CA LEU A 41 10.05 -4.74 -0.74
C LEU A 41 10.02 -6.08 0.01
N ASP A 42 8.86 -6.47 0.57
CA ASP A 42 8.67 -7.73 1.30
C ASP A 42 8.74 -8.97 0.39
N HIS A 43 8.33 -8.84 -0.87
CA HIS A 43 8.32 -9.96 -1.83
C HIS A 43 9.56 -10.02 -2.72
N HIS A 44 10.28 -8.92 -2.88
CA HIS A 44 11.39 -8.86 -3.82
C HIS A 44 12.70 -9.40 -3.24
N MET A 45 13.38 -10.31 -3.98
CA MET A 45 14.57 -11.05 -3.55
C MET A 45 15.86 -10.55 -4.24
N SER A 46 16.07 -9.23 -4.28
CA SER A 46 17.34 -8.65 -4.76
C SER A 46 18.26 -8.23 -3.61
N GLN A 47 19.54 -8.06 -3.91
CA GLN A 47 20.52 -7.56 -2.94
C GLN A 47 20.13 -6.16 -2.43
N GLU A 48 19.63 -5.32 -3.32
CA GLU A 48 19.15 -3.98 -2.99
C GLU A 48 17.95 -4.03 -2.05
N ALA A 49 17.02 -4.96 -2.28
CA ALA A 49 15.86 -5.14 -1.40
C ALA A 49 16.28 -5.62 0.00
N TYR A 50 17.25 -6.53 0.09
CA TYR A 50 17.79 -6.97 1.39
C TYR A 50 18.46 -5.81 2.13
N THR A 51 19.27 -5.02 1.43
CA THR A 51 19.97 -3.86 2.02
C THR A 51 18.95 -2.83 2.52
N MET A 52 17.93 -2.54 1.74
CA MET A 52 16.88 -1.58 2.10
C MET A 52 16.05 -2.07 3.30
N ARG A 53 15.71 -3.36 3.38
CA ARG A 53 15.05 -3.94 4.55
C ARG A 53 15.89 -3.81 5.82
N ALA A 54 17.18 -4.08 5.74
CA ALA A 54 18.11 -3.90 6.86
C ALA A 54 18.23 -2.42 7.27
N GLU A 55 18.23 -1.49 6.32
CA GLU A 55 18.22 -0.05 6.59
C GLU A 55 16.92 0.38 7.30
N ILE A 56 15.75 -0.08 6.82
CA ILE A 56 14.45 0.18 7.45
C ILE A 56 14.45 -0.35 8.89
N HIS A 57 14.92 -1.56 9.12
CA HIS A 57 15.03 -2.15 10.44
C HIS A 57 15.84 -1.24 11.40
N ASN A 58 17.01 -0.77 10.95
CA ASN A 58 17.86 0.12 11.74
C ASN A 58 17.20 1.48 12.03
N LEU A 59 16.46 2.03 11.05
CA LEU A 59 15.72 3.29 11.23
C LEU A 59 14.57 3.14 12.23
N VAL A 60 13.86 2.02 12.19
CA VAL A 60 12.79 1.70 13.16
C VAL A 60 13.38 1.52 14.57
N LEU A 61 14.51 0.81 14.71
CA LEU A 61 15.22 0.68 15.98
C LEU A 61 15.74 2.03 16.51
N ALA A 62 16.11 2.96 15.62
CA ALA A 62 16.50 4.33 15.99
C ALA A 62 15.30 5.20 16.39
N GLY A 63 14.06 4.66 16.39
CA GLY A 63 12.85 5.38 16.79
C GLY A 63 12.30 6.33 15.72
N LYS A 64 12.70 6.20 14.47
CA LYS A 64 12.15 6.99 13.37
C LYS A 64 10.69 6.64 13.13
N THR A 65 9.90 7.68 12.85
CA THR A 65 8.49 7.51 12.50
C THR A 65 8.32 7.04 11.05
N GLU A 66 7.19 6.41 10.76
CA GLU A 66 6.81 5.99 9.41
C GLU A 66 7.00 7.11 8.37
N ARG A 67 6.51 8.30 8.67
CA ARG A 67 6.57 9.45 7.77
C ARG A 67 8.02 9.88 7.50
N GLU A 68 8.87 9.95 8.51
CA GLU A 68 10.29 10.30 8.33
C GLU A 68 11.02 9.30 7.45
N ILE A 69 10.71 8.00 7.58
CA ILE A 69 11.31 6.95 6.77
C ILE A 69 10.83 7.04 5.32
N ILE A 70 9.51 7.21 5.12
CA ILE A 70 8.93 7.38 3.77
C ILE A 70 9.51 8.62 3.09
N ASP A 71 9.59 9.76 3.78
CA ASP A 71 10.13 11.01 3.22
C ASP A 71 11.62 10.88 2.86
N LEU A 72 12.40 10.14 3.65
CA LEU A 72 13.79 9.82 3.34
C LEU A 72 13.92 9.03 2.04
N TYR A 73 13.09 7.99 1.86
CA TYR A 73 13.11 7.18 0.64
C TYR A 73 12.53 7.92 -0.57
N LYS A 74 11.53 8.77 -0.39
CA LYS A 74 11.05 9.69 -1.45
C LYS A 74 12.13 10.67 -1.90
N ALA A 75 12.90 11.22 -0.99
CA ALA A 75 14.01 12.12 -1.32
C ALA A 75 15.11 11.41 -2.11
N ARG A 76 15.38 10.12 -1.82
CA ARG A 76 16.44 9.32 -2.45
C ARG A 76 16.03 8.74 -3.80
N TYR A 77 14.82 8.21 -3.93
CA TYR A 77 14.35 7.44 -5.09
C TYR A 77 13.20 8.09 -5.86
N GLY A 78 12.65 9.19 -5.34
CA GLY A 78 11.49 9.86 -5.90
C GLY A 78 10.15 9.23 -5.52
N MET A 79 9.05 9.83 -5.97
CA MET A 79 7.68 9.39 -5.63
C MET A 79 7.34 7.96 -6.09
N ARG A 80 8.02 7.45 -7.10
CA ARG A 80 7.81 6.09 -7.64
C ARG A 80 8.22 4.96 -6.70
N ILE A 81 8.86 5.27 -5.56
CA ILE A 81 9.21 4.28 -4.54
C ILE A 81 7.98 3.80 -3.77
N LEU A 82 6.89 4.55 -3.80
CA LEU A 82 5.63 4.16 -3.19
C LEU A 82 4.84 3.23 -4.11
N GLY A 83 4.33 2.13 -3.55
CA GLY A 83 3.45 1.21 -4.26
C GLY A 83 2.09 1.81 -4.59
N GLU A 84 1.63 2.71 -3.74
CA GLU A 84 0.35 3.42 -3.93
C GLU A 84 0.58 4.92 -4.10
N PRO A 85 -0.11 5.57 -5.08
CA PRO A 85 -0.03 7.00 -5.26
C PRO A 85 -0.69 7.74 -4.10
N GLU A 86 0.02 8.71 -3.52
CA GLU A 86 -0.50 9.54 -2.44
C GLU A 86 -1.27 10.77 -2.95
N GLY A 87 -2.19 11.27 -2.12
CA GLY A 87 -2.86 12.56 -2.31
C GLY A 87 -3.79 12.63 -3.51
N ALA A 88 -3.70 13.72 -4.30
CA ALA A 88 -4.62 13.98 -5.41
C ALA A 88 -4.58 12.91 -6.51
N ALA A 89 -3.45 12.26 -6.74
CA ALA A 89 -3.31 11.21 -7.74
C ALA A 89 -4.19 9.99 -7.44
N TRP A 90 -4.35 9.63 -6.17
CA TRP A 90 -5.25 8.56 -5.74
C TRP A 90 -6.71 8.88 -6.06
N TRP A 91 -7.15 10.12 -5.75
CA TRP A 91 -8.52 10.59 -6.04
C TRP A 91 -8.81 10.65 -7.54
N ILE A 92 -7.85 11.10 -8.35
CA ILE A 92 -7.99 11.14 -9.81
C ILE A 92 -8.08 9.73 -10.37
N GLY A 93 -7.19 8.81 -9.96
CA GLY A 93 -7.19 7.43 -10.42
C GLY A 93 -8.47 6.68 -10.07
N THR A 94 -8.96 6.82 -8.84
CA THR A 94 -10.14 6.11 -8.34
C THR A 94 -11.45 6.82 -8.74
N GLY A 95 -11.49 8.15 -8.73
CA GLY A 95 -12.71 8.95 -8.98
C GLY A 95 -13.08 9.03 -10.46
N THR A 96 -12.10 9.03 -11.37
CA THR A 96 -12.33 9.20 -12.82
C THR A 96 -13.29 8.15 -13.42
N PRO A 97 -13.17 6.84 -13.16
CA PRO A 97 -14.07 5.84 -13.71
C PRO A 97 -15.51 6.00 -13.20
N PHE A 98 -15.70 6.39 -11.94
CA PHE A 98 -17.03 6.65 -11.39
C PHE A 98 -17.68 7.87 -12.04
N LEU A 99 -16.92 8.96 -12.21
CA LEU A 99 -17.40 10.17 -12.88
C LEU A 99 -17.79 9.87 -14.33
N ALA A 100 -16.96 9.13 -15.06
CA ALA A 100 -17.24 8.72 -16.43
C ALA A 100 -18.51 7.86 -16.53
N LEU A 101 -18.72 6.94 -15.58
CA LEU A 101 -19.92 6.11 -15.53
C LEU A 101 -21.19 6.97 -15.31
N VAL A 102 -21.16 7.89 -14.36
CA VAL A 102 -22.31 8.78 -14.05
C VAL A 102 -22.64 9.67 -15.24
N LEU A 103 -21.64 10.31 -15.84
CA LEU A 103 -21.83 11.19 -17.00
C LEU A 103 -22.32 10.39 -18.22
N GLY A 104 -21.74 9.23 -18.48
CA GLY A 104 -22.13 8.35 -19.58
C GLY A 104 -23.56 7.85 -19.44
N THR A 105 -23.94 7.40 -18.24
CA THR A 105 -25.32 6.95 -17.97
C THR A 105 -26.30 8.11 -18.09
N GLY A 106 -25.97 9.28 -17.56
CA GLY A 106 -26.79 10.48 -17.68
C GLY A 106 -27.00 10.89 -19.15
N ALA A 107 -25.94 10.93 -19.94
CA ALA A 107 -26.02 11.21 -21.37
C ALA A 107 -26.89 10.21 -22.14
N LEU A 108 -26.76 8.92 -21.84
CA LEU A 108 -27.57 7.85 -22.43
C LEU A 108 -29.05 8.03 -22.10
N ILE A 109 -29.39 8.30 -20.85
CA ILE A 109 -30.76 8.55 -20.42
C ILE A 109 -31.36 9.76 -21.16
N LEU A 110 -30.60 10.84 -21.29
CA LEU A 110 -31.04 12.06 -22.00
C LEU A 110 -31.29 11.76 -23.50
N LEU A 111 -30.41 10.99 -24.12
CA LEU A 111 -30.52 10.59 -25.52
C LEU A 111 -31.78 9.74 -25.77
N ILE A 112 -32.01 8.73 -24.88
CA ILE A 112 -33.20 7.89 -24.96
C ILE A 112 -34.48 8.72 -24.77
N ARG A 113 -34.48 9.64 -23.80
CA ARG A 113 -35.64 10.56 -23.59
C ARG A 113 -35.89 11.46 -24.77
N LYS A 114 -34.83 11.97 -25.43
CA LYS A 114 -34.95 12.78 -26.64
C LYS A 114 -35.59 11.99 -27.81
N TRP A 115 -35.17 10.74 -27.99
CA TRP A 115 -35.70 9.88 -29.06
C TRP A 115 -37.14 9.38 -28.80
N ARG A 116 -37.51 9.25 -27.50
CA ARG A 116 -38.88 8.82 -27.12
C ARG A 116 -39.89 9.97 -27.08
N ARG A 117 -39.47 11.23 -27.30
CA ARG A 117 -40.43 12.32 -27.45
C ARG A 117 -41.16 12.11 -28.79
N PRO A 118 -42.50 11.88 -28.76
CA PRO A 118 -43.24 11.80 -29.99
C PRO A 118 -43.10 13.13 -30.72
N ALA A 119 -42.84 13.08 -32.04
CA ALA A 119 -42.93 14.26 -32.89
C ALA A 119 -44.31 14.85 -32.66
N SER A 120 -44.38 16.06 -32.04
CA SER A 120 -45.64 16.75 -31.88
C SER A 120 -46.26 16.84 -33.27
N ALA A 121 -47.45 16.24 -33.44
CA ALA A 121 -48.24 16.33 -34.64
C ALA A 121 -48.35 17.81 -34.98
N GLY A 122 -47.88 18.18 -36.19
CA GLY A 122 -48.04 19.53 -36.70
C GLY A 122 -49.53 19.89 -36.77
N PRO A 123 -49.88 21.16 -36.65
CA PRO A 123 -51.29 21.59 -36.77
C PRO A 123 -51.83 21.24 -38.14
N ALA A 124 -53.01 20.60 -38.15
CA ALA A 124 -53.81 20.37 -39.37
C ALA A 124 -54.37 21.67 -39.92
#